data_8b9881859e1de31e875d3d0ad55efd32
#
_entry.id   8b9881859e1de31e875d3d0ad55efd32
#
_cell.length_a   1.000
_cell.length_b   1.000
_cell.length_c   1.000
_cell.angle_alpha   90.00
_cell.angle_beta   90.00
_cell.angle_gamma   90.00
#
_symmetry.space_group_name_H-M   'P 1'
#
loop_
_entity.id
_entity.type
_entity.pdbx_description
1 polymer ?
#
loop_
_entity_poly.entity_id
_entity_poly.type
_entity_poly.pdbx_seq_one_letter_code
_entity_poly.pdbx_strand_id
1 'polypeptide(L)'
;MRLSIKTCTLDMPFAAMLDFCVAQGVQAVEIGTGNWSGAPHIDLGELLGSETARQRWMDQLRRRDIALCALNCSGNPLAFQKDWEVTEKTFRLAKLLGVEKIVMMSGLPAGCPGDKTPVWITTSWPPETQNILDY
;
A
#
# COMPACT_ATOMS: atom_id res chain seq x y z
N MET A 1 21.50 9.28 3.09
CA MET A 1 20.44 8.36 3.52
C MET A 1 19.24 9.22 3.94
N ARG A 2 18.01 8.89 3.56
CA ARG A 2 16.79 9.60 3.96
C ARG A 2 16.01 8.74 4.92
N LEU A 3 15.48 9.37 5.99
CA LEU A 3 14.53 8.70 6.89
C LEU A 3 13.17 8.62 6.20
N SER A 4 12.62 7.43 6.07
CA SER A 4 11.28 7.21 5.54
C SER A 4 10.43 6.37 6.47
N ILE A 5 9.12 6.57 6.43
CA ILE A 5 8.16 5.73 7.17
C ILE A 5 7.04 5.26 6.26
N LYS A 6 6.50 4.10 6.59
CA LYS A 6 5.23 3.60 6.06
C LYS A 6 4.08 4.21 6.87
N THR A 7 3.14 4.89 6.20
CA THR A 7 2.16 5.73 6.89
C THR A 7 0.82 5.06 7.18
N CYS A 8 0.57 3.88 6.68
CA CYS A 8 -0.74 3.22 6.76
C CYS A 8 -1.24 2.93 8.20
N THR A 9 -0.36 2.98 9.20
CA THR A 9 -0.71 2.80 10.62
C THR A 9 -0.98 4.11 11.35
N LEU A 10 -0.82 5.25 10.68
CA LEU A 10 -1.08 6.56 11.24
C LEU A 10 -2.54 6.93 10.96
N ASP A 11 -3.38 6.76 11.95
CA ASP A 11 -4.82 7.06 11.86
C ASP A 11 -5.08 8.56 12.03
N MET A 12 -4.78 9.32 10.99
CA MET A 12 -4.99 10.76 10.93
C MET A 12 -5.18 11.23 9.48
N PRO A 13 -5.79 12.41 9.24
CA PRO A 13 -5.92 12.97 7.89
C PRO A 13 -4.58 13.18 7.20
N PHE A 14 -4.54 13.05 5.88
CA PHE A 14 -3.31 13.09 5.08
C PHE A 14 -2.42 14.32 5.37
N ALA A 15 -3.01 15.52 5.42
CA ALA A 15 -2.25 16.75 5.72
C ALA A 15 -1.63 16.71 7.13
N ALA A 16 -2.40 16.27 8.13
CA ALA A 16 -1.91 16.14 9.51
C ALA A 16 -0.80 15.09 9.63
N MET A 17 -0.91 13.98 8.91
CA MET A 17 0.13 12.96 8.84
C MET A 17 1.43 13.53 8.26
N LEU A 18 1.35 14.32 7.21
CA LEU A 18 2.53 14.97 6.64
C LEU A 18 3.15 15.99 7.60
N ASP A 19 2.33 16.79 8.30
CA ASP A 19 2.82 17.74 9.32
C ASP A 19 3.51 17.02 10.47
N PHE A 20 2.94 15.89 10.91
CA PHE A 20 3.59 15.01 11.89
C PHE A 20 4.94 14.48 11.37
N CYS A 21 5.00 14.00 10.13
CA CYS A 21 6.25 13.54 9.52
C CYS A 21 7.34 14.63 9.53
N VAL A 22 6.98 15.86 9.15
CA VAL A 22 7.91 17.00 9.21
C VAL A 22 8.43 17.21 10.62
N ALA A 23 7.53 17.25 11.60
CA ALA A 23 7.89 17.45 13.01
C ALA A 23 8.84 16.36 13.56
N GLN A 24 8.78 15.15 13.01
CA GLN A 24 9.67 14.03 13.37
C GLN A 24 10.94 13.93 12.52
N GLY A 25 11.18 14.87 11.61
CA GLY A 25 12.33 14.83 10.71
C GLY A 25 12.27 13.76 9.64
N VAL A 26 11.09 13.23 9.34
CA VAL A 26 10.85 12.27 8.26
C VAL A 26 10.94 12.98 6.91
N GLN A 27 11.73 12.43 6.00
CA GLN A 27 12.03 13.03 4.69
C GLN A 27 11.32 12.35 3.52
N ALA A 28 10.75 11.17 3.75
CA ALA A 28 10.04 10.43 2.73
C ALA A 28 8.94 9.55 3.34
N VAL A 29 7.92 9.24 2.54
CA VAL A 29 6.81 8.40 2.96
C VAL A 29 6.55 7.28 1.97
N GLU A 30 6.19 6.12 2.50
CA GLU A 30 5.58 5.01 1.79
C GLU A 30 4.08 5.04 2.07
N ILE A 31 3.27 5.15 1.03
CA ILE A 31 1.81 5.30 1.13
C ILE A 31 1.11 3.99 0.80
N GLY A 32 0.24 3.54 1.70
CA GLY A 32 -0.65 2.41 1.46
C GLY A 32 -1.74 2.77 0.46
N THR A 33 -1.97 1.91 -0.52
CA THR A 33 -2.95 2.11 -1.61
C THR A 33 -4.15 1.17 -1.54
N GLY A 34 -4.14 0.25 -0.59
CA GLY A 34 -5.21 -0.72 -0.37
C GLY A 34 -4.69 -2.08 0.06
N ASN A 35 -5.52 -3.11 -0.10
CA ASN A 35 -5.29 -4.45 0.39
C ASN A 35 -5.01 -4.43 1.91
N TRP A 36 -4.05 -5.23 2.40
CA TRP A 36 -3.72 -5.29 3.83
C TRP A 36 -3.10 -4.00 4.37
N SER A 37 -2.50 -3.20 3.49
CA SER A 37 -1.93 -1.90 3.89
C SER A 37 -2.99 -0.85 4.19
N GLY A 38 -4.23 -1.08 3.75
CA GLY A 38 -5.23 -0.03 3.73
C GLY A 38 -4.86 1.15 2.83
N ALA A 39 -5.71 2.16 2.79
CA ALA A 39 -5.49 3.37 1.98
C ALA A 39 -5.94 4.64 2.74
N PRO A 40 -5.49 4.89 3.98
CA PRO A 40 -6.03 5.99 4.79
C PRO A 40 -5.66 7.37 4.24
N HIS A 41 -4.65 7.47 3.40
CA HIS A 41 -4.08 8.73 2.93
C HIS A 41 -4.22 8.95 1.42
N ILE A 42 -4.95 8.06 0.72
CA ILE A 42 -5.07 8.11 -0.72
C ILE A 42 -6.41 7.55 -1.19
N ASP A 43 -7.01 8.17 -2.18
CA ASP A 43 -8.12 7.62 -2.95
C ASP A 43 -7.62 7.20 -4.33
N LEU A 44 -7.50 5.88 -4.56
CA LEU A 44 -7.03 5.32 -5.82
C LEU A 44 -7.95 5.71 -7.00
N GLY A 45 -9.25 5.72 -6.76
CA GLY A 45 -10.24 6.04 -7.81
C GLY A 45 -10.13 7.49 -8.25
N GLU A 46 -10.10 8.41 -7.28
CA GLU A 46 -9.94 9.84 -7.55
C GLU A 46 -8.63 10.14 -8.28
N LEU A 47 -7.51 9.60 -7.77
CA LEU A 47 -6.21 9.89 -8.35
C LEU A 47 -6.00 9.23 -9.72
N LEU A 48 -6.59 8.09 -10.01
CA LEU A 48 -6.55 7.49 -11.34
C LEU A 48 -7.39 8.29 -12.33
N GLY A 49 -8.53 8.82 -11.91
CA GLY A 49 -9.47 9.52 -12.77
C GLY A 49 -9.13 10.99 -13.04
N SER A 50 -8.34 11.65 -12.18
CA SER A 50 -8.14 13.10 -12.26
C SER A 50 -6.69 13.53 -12.12
N GLU A 51 -6.16 14.14 -13.16
CA GLU A 51 -4.82 14.76 -13.14
C GLU A 51 -4.76 15.90 -12.11
N THR A 52 -5.79 16.74 -12.06
CA THR A 52 -5.88 17.83 -11.08
C THR A 52 -5.85 17.31 -9.64
N ALA A 53 -6.53 16.20 -9.37
CA ALA A 53 -6.48 15.56 -8.05
C ALA A 53 -5.06 15.06 -7.73
N ARG A 54 -4.40 14.39 -8.70
CA ARG A 54 -3.00 13.97 -8.53
C ARG A 54 -2.07 15.14 -8.22
N GLN A 55 -2.20 16.23 -8.96
CA GLN A 55 -1.39 17.44 -8.74
C GLN A 55 -1.62 18.01 -7.34
N ARG A 56 -2.87 18.20 -6.92
CA ARG A 56 -3.21 18.70 -5.57
C ARG A 56 -2.68 17.80 -4.47
N TRP A 57 -2.78 16.48 -4.66
CA TRP A 57 -2.29 15.50 -3.70
C TRP A 57 -0.75 15.54 -3.58
N MET A 58 -0.05 15.54 -4.72
CA MET A 58 1.42 15.66 -4.76
C MET A 58 1.93 17.00 -4.23
N ASP A 59 1.18 18.09 -4.43
CA ASP A 59 1.56 19.41 -3.91
C ASP A 59 1.60 19.47 -2.38
N GLN A 60 0.78 18.68 -1.70
CA GLN A 60 0.84 18.60 -0.24
C GLN A 60 2.18 18.03 0.24
N LEU A 61 2.72 17.04 -0.46
CA LEU A 61 4.04 16.47 -0.22
C LEU A 61 5.16 17.49 -0.52
N ARG A 62 5.10 18.10 -1.70
CA ARG A 62 6.10 19.08 -2.17
C ARG A 62 6.24 20.27 -1.25
N ARG A 63 5.10 20.84 -0.79
CA ARG A 63 5.09 22.00 0.13
C ARG A 63 5.77 21.71 1.47
N ARG A 64 5.93 20.45 1.83
CA ARG A 64 6.54 19.98 3.07
C ARG A 64 7.93 19.38 2.89
N ASP A 65 8.44 19.41 1.66
CA ASP A 65 9.71 18.78 1.27
C ASP A 65 9.75 17.27 1.64
N ILE A 66 8.61 16.59 1.55
CA ILE A 66 8.51 15.15 1.77
C ILE A 66 8.46 14.43 0.42
N ALA A 67 9.36 13.47 0.23
CA ALA A 67 9.37 12.63 -0.96
C ALA A 67 8.37 11.47 -0.84
N LEU A 68 7.67 11.16 -1.93
CA LEU A 68 6.95 9.89 -2.06
C LEU A 68 7.94 8.82 -2.53
N CYS A 69 8.36 7.95 -1.63
CA CYS A 69 9.40 6.97 -1.94
C CYS A 69 8.88 5.63 -2.44
N ALA A 70 7.64 5.27 -2.09
CA ALA A 70 7.00 4.03 -2.55
C ALA A 70 5.47 4.10 -2.38
N LEU A 71 4.78 3.27 -3.17
CA LEU A 71 3.39 2.88 -2.93
C LEU A 71 3.35 1.45 -2.41
N ASN A 72 2.44 1.16 -1.47
CA ASN A 72 2.31 -0.16 -0.86
C ASN A 72 0.91 -0.74 -1.09
N CYS A 73 0.84 -1.87 -1.77
CA CYS A 73 -0.39 -2.62 -2.01
C CYS A 73 -0.30 -4.07 -1.51
N SER A 74 0.39 -4.28 -0.39
CA SER A 74 0.55 -5.63 0.19
C SER A 74 -0.79 -6.34 0.34
N GLY A 75 -0.89 -7.52 -0.20
CA GLY A 75 -2.05 -8.38 -0.25
C GLY A 75 -1.69 -9.72 -0.86
N ASN A 76 -2.68 -10.53 -1.22
CA ASN A 76 -2.44 -11.81 -1.90
C ASN A 76 -3.10 -11.84 -3.29
N PRO A 77 -2.50 -11.18 -4.29
CA PRO A 77 -3.06 -11.06 -5.62
C PRO A 77 -3.17 -12.41 -6.38
N LEU A 78 -2.41 -13.43 -5.96
CA LEU A 78 -2.51 -14.76 -6.57
C LEU A 78 -3.72 -15.57 -6.10
N ALA A 79 -4.23 -15.28 -4.89
CA ALA A 79 -5.38 -15.99 -4.34
C ALA A 79 -6.69 -15.18 -4.43
N PHE A 80 -6.63 -13.85 -4.41
CA PHE A 80 -7.82 -13.02 -4.30
C PHE A 80 -7.93 -11.99 -5.43
N GLN A 81 -9.00 -12.09 -6.22
CA GLN A 81 -9.27 -11.18 -7.33
C GLN A 81 -9.31 -9.69 -6.89
N LYS A 82 -9.89 -9.40 -5.73
CA LYS A 82 -9.90 -8.03 -5.19
C LYS A 82 -8.52 -7.46 -4.94
N ASP A 83 -7.59 -8.29 -4.46
CA ASP A 83 -6.22 -7.88 -4.17
C ASP A 83 -5.45 -7.64 -5.48
N TRP A 84 -5.75 -8.43 -6.51
CA TRP A 84 -5.23 -8.20 -7.86
C TRP A 84 -5.70 -6.86 -8.45
N GLU A 85 -6.97 -6.53 -8.30
CA GLU A 85 -7.53 -5.27 -8.82
C GLU A 85 -6.87 -4.04 -8.16
N VAL A 86 -6.65 -4.06 -6.85
CA VAL A 86 -5.93 -3.00 -6.14
C VAL A 86 -4.48 -2.92 -6.60
N THR A 87 -3.85 -4.06 -6.77
CA THR A 87 -2.46 -4.16 -7.25
C THR A 87 -2.32 -3.54 -8.63
N GLU A 88 -3.18 -3.91 -9.60
CA GLU A 88 -3.19 -3.34 -10.95
C GLU A 88 -3.38 -1.80 -10.91
N LYS A 89 -4.37 -1.33 -10.16
CA LYS A 89 -4.62 0.11 -9.98
C LYS A 89 -3.41 0.84 -9.39
N THR A 90 -2.71 0.21 -8.45
CA THR A 90 -1.50 0.76 -7.85
C THR A 90 -0.37 0.90 -8.86
N PHE A 91 -0.14 -0.11 -9.71
CA PHE A 91 0.85 -0.03 -10.80
C PHE A 91 0.53 1.11 -11.78
N ARG A 92 -0.74 1.25 -12.16
CA ARG A 92 -1.18 2.35 -13.02
C ARG A 92 -0.95 3.71 -12.37
N LEU A 93 -1.29 3.86 -11.09
CA LEU A 93 -1.09 5.09 -10.35
C LEU A 93 0.39 5.42 -10.16
N ALA A 94 1.23 4.42 -9.85
CA ALA A 94 2.68 4.60 -9.73
C ALA A 94 3.27 5.20 -11.02
N LYS A 95 2.87 4.70 -12.18
CA LYS A 95 3.27 5.25 -13.47
C LYS A 95 2.84 6.72 -13.63
N LEU A 96 1.61 7.07 -13.25
CA LEU A 96 1.08 8.44 -13.37
C LEU A 96 1.76 9.42 -12.40
N LEU A 97 2.20 8.95 -11.24
CA LEU A 97 2.89 9.75 -10.22
C LEU A 97 4.41 9.78 -10.39
N GLY A 98 4.97 8.96 -11.29
CA GLY A 98 6.41 8.81 -11.45
C GLY A 98 7.09 8.10 -10.25
N VAL A 99 6.36 7.21 -9.57
CA VAL A 99 6.90 6.43 -8.44
C VAL A 99 7.52 5.15 -8.96
N GLU A 100 8.80 4.96 -8.69
CA GLU A 100 9.58 3.81 -9.20
C GLU A 100 9.48 2.56 -8.34
N LYS A 101 9.00 2.68 -7.09
CA LYS A 101 8.98 1.56 -6.14
C LYS A 101 7.56 1.23 -5.70
N ILE A 102 7.21 -0.04 -5.83
CA ILE A 102 5.99 -0.60 -5.29
C ILE A 102 6.38 -1.68 -4.29
N VAL A 103 5.86 -1.56 -3.06
CA VAL A 103 6.01 -2.56 -2.02
C VAL A 103 4.75 -3.41 -2.03
N MET A 104 4.92 -4.71 -2.20
CA MET A 104 3.83 -5.67 -2.21
C MET A 104 4.32 -7.04 -1.77
N MET A 105 3.41 -7.91 -1.42
CA MET A 105 3.73 -9.33 -1.33
C MET A 105 3.54 -9.95 -2.72
N SER A 106 4.41 -10.87 -3.09
CA SER A 106 4.25 -11.61 -4.34
C SER A 106 2.95 -12.42 -4.37
N GLY A 107 2.42 -12.69 -3.19
CA GLY A 107 1.28 -13.55 -2.98
C GLY A 107 1.66 -15.02 -2.95
N LEU A 108 0.80 -15.79 -2.35
CA LEU A 108 0.85 -17.24 -2.36
C LEU A 108 -0.48 -17.76 -2.89
N PRO A 109 -0.48 -18.78 -3.74
CA PRO A 109 -1.71 -19.43 -4.12
C PRO A 109 -2.37 -20.05 -2.88
N ALA A 110 -3.66 -20.27 -2.94
CA ALA A 110 -4.34 -21.13 -1.98
C ALA A 110 -3.77 -22.55 -2.04
N GLY A 111 -3.85 -23.31 -0.93
CA GLY A 111 -3.34 -24.69 -0.86
C GLY A 111 -4.08 -25.62 -1.82
N CYS A 112 -5.37 -25.40 -2.00
CA CYS A 112 -6.19 -26.11 -2.98
C CYS A 112 -7.28 -25.21 -3.59
N PRO A 113 -7.92 -25.61 -4.69
CA PRO A 113 -8.99 -24.84 -5.29
C PRO A 113 -10.14 -24.57 -4.30
N GLY A 114 -10.47 -23.31 -4.11
CA GLY A 114 -11.53 -22.88 -3.21
C GLY A 114 -11.07 -22.43 -1.82
N ASP A 115 -9.82 -22.62 -1.46
CA ASP A 115 -9.26 -22.10 -0.21
C ASP A 115 -9.32 -20.57 -0.18
N LYS A 116 -9.56 -20.06 1.02
CA LYS A 116 -9.63 -18.62 1.27
C LYS A 116 -8.40 -18.07 2.00
N THR A 117 -7.51 -18.95 2.39
CA THR A 117 -6.34 -18.63 3.20
C THR A 117 -5.06 -18.84 2.40
N PRO A 118 -4.15 -17.87 2.36
CA PRO A 118 -2.85 -18.06 1.73
C PRO A 118 -2.02 -19.07 2.51
N VAL A 119 -1.22 -19.86 1.82
CA VAL A 119 -0.34 -20.84 2.45
C VAL A 119 0.91 -20.15 3.00
N TRP A 120 0.98 -20.02 4.32
CA TRP A 120 2.12 -19.46 5.05
C TRP A 120 2.74 -20.54 5.93
N ILE A 121 3.72 -21.26 5.42
CA ILE A 121 4.31 -22.40 6.11
C ILE A 121 5.10 -22.00 7.36
N THR A 122 5.58 -20.77 7.42
CA THR A 122 6.57 -20.32 8.43
C THR A 122 6.06 -19.26 9.38
N THR A 123 4.79 -18.87 9.31
CA THR A 123 4.23 -17.81 10.14
C THR A 123 3.01 -18.31 10.92
N SER A 124 2.73 -17.66 12.04
CA SER A 124 1.50 -17.91 12.81
C SER A 124 0.24 -17.30 12.19
N TRP A 125 0.34 -16.73 11.01
CA TRP A 125 -0.76 -16.15 10.27
C TRP A 125 -0.83 -16.73 8.85
N PRO A 126 -1.95 -17.33 8.45
CA PRO A 126 -3.07 -17.72 9.30
C PRO A 126 -2.67 -18.69 10.42
N PRO A 127 -3.54 -18.95 11.41
CA PRO A 127 -3.23 -19.89 12.49
C PRO A 127 -2.73 -21.23 11.95
N GLU A 128 -1.79 -21.87 12.62
CA GLU A 128 -1.15 -23.12 12.18
C GLU A 128 -2.16 -24.23 11.86
N THR A 129 -3.24 -24.32 12.64
CA THR A 129 -4.33 -25.25 12.39
C THR A 129 -5.03 -25.02 11.04
N GLN A 130 -5.16 -23.79 10.63
CA GLN A 130 -5.74 -23.44 9.34
C GLN A 130 -4.80 -23.81 8.20
N ASN A 131 -3.50 -23.56 8.35
CA ASN A 131 -2.49 -23.98 7.36
C ASN A 131 -2.51 -25.49 7.12
N ILE A 132 -2.70 -26.29 8.16
CA ILE A 132 -2.78 -27.75 8.06
C ILE A 132 -4.06 -28.17 7.31
N LEU A 133 -5.17 -27.46 7.51
CA LEU A 133 -6.43 -27.78 6.84
C LEU A 133 -6.46 -27.36 5.38
N ASP A 134 -5.65 -26.37 5.00
CA ASP A 134 -5.58 -25.82 3.65
C ASP A 134 -4.60 -26.61 2.75
N TYR A 135 -3.81 -27.52 3.33
CA TYR A 135 -2.90 -28.47 2.67
C TYR A 135 -3.55 -29.84 2.52
#